data_014b1212c6ccac8a860f3f63a91f2dca
#
_entry.id   014b1212c6ccac8a860f3f63a91f2dca
#
_cell.length_a   1.000
_cell.length_b   1.000
_cell.length_c   1.000
_cell.angle_alpha   90.00
_cell.angle_beta   90.00
_cell.angle_gamma   90.00
#
_symmetry.space_group_name_H-M   'P 1'
#
loop_
_entity.id
_entity.type
_entity.pdbx_description
1 polymer ?
#
loop_
_entity_poly.entity_id
_entity_poly.type
_entity_poly.pdbx_seq_one_letter_code
_entity_poly.pdbx_strand_id
1 'polypeptide(L)' 'MKKLDTFWETNPAWYGYKGFTPYIKEDAPKEAKESFKKYQEQTKNYKHYV' A
#
# COMPACT_ATOMS: atom_id res chain seq x y z
N MET A 1 -12.64 7.69 -12.23
CA MET A 1 -11.32 7.31 -11.81
C MET A 1 -11.33 6.68 -10.42
N LYS A 2 -10.61 5.62 -10.25
CA LYS A 2 -10.61 4.93 -9.00
C LYS A 2 -9.59 5.49 -8.04
N LYS A 3 -9.95 5.53 -6.78
CA LYS A 3 -9.02 5.94 -5.76
C LYS A 3 -8.05 4.81 -5.44
N LEU A 4 -6.84 5.20 -5.09
CA LEU A 4 -5.89 4.20 -4.62
C LEU A 4 -6.34 3.66 -3.28
N ASP A 5 -6.03 2.41 -3.04
CA ASP A 5 -6.39 1.76 -1.79
C ASP A 5 -5.37 2.15 -0.73
N THR A 6 -5.78 3.05 0.15
CA THR A 6 -4.86 3.57 1.17
C THR A 6 -5.27 3.18 2.58
N PHE A 7 -6.10 2.18 2.71
CA PHE A 7 -6.50 1.74 4.04
C PHE A 7 -5.28 1.39 4.90
N TRP A 8 -4.28 0.82 4.29
CA TRP A 8 -3.08 0.43 5.02
C TRP A 8 -2.33 1.64 5.58
N GLU A 9 -2.59 2.81 5.05
CA GLU A 9 -1.92 4.03 5.48
C GLU A 9 -2.63 4.73 6.64
N THR A 10 -3.80 4.25 7.01
CA THR A 10 -4.55 4.94 8.05
C THR A 10 -3.92 4.79 9.43
N ASN A 11 -3.05 3.80 9.59
CA ASN A 11 -2.38 3.59 10.86
C ASN A 11 -0.88 3.50 10.61
N PRO A 12 -0.10 4.48 11.11
CA PRO A 12 1.33 4.48 10.84
C PRO A 12 2.08 3.30 11.45
N ALA A 13 1.45 2.59 12.38
CA ALA A 13 2.08 1.42 12.98
C ALA A 13 2.05 0.22 12.04
N TRP A 14 1.27 0.28 10.99
CA TRP A 14 1.11 -0.84 10.07
C TRP A 14 2.12 -0.84 8.92
N TYR A 15 2.77 0.26 8.69
CA TYR A 15 3.64 0.35 7.53
C TYR A 15 4.88 1.18 7.86
N GLY A 16 5.84 1.12 6.96
CA GLY A 16 7.05 1.91 7.09
C GLY A 16 7.56 2.25 5.71
N TYR A 17 8.66 2.96 5.69
CA TYR A 17 9.29 3.34 4.43
C TYR A 17 10.73 2.90 4.43
N LYS A 18 11.16 2.43 3.28
CA LYS A 18 12.54 2.06 3.06
C LYS A 18 13.03 2.93 1.91
N GLY A 19 13.64 4.04 2.24
CA GLY A 19 13.94 5.03 1.23
C GLY A 19 12.64 5.65 0.76
N PHE A 20 12.35 5.48 -0.51
CA PHE A 20 11.10 5.99 -1.08
C PHE A 20 10.04 4.92 -1.21
N THR A 21 10.35 3.70 -0.81
CA THR A 21 9.45 2.58 -1.03
C THR A 21 8.71 2.22 0.26
N PRO A 22 7.39 2.26 0.25
CA PRO A 22 6.63 1.85 1.43
C PRO A 22 6.57 0.33 1.52
N TYR A 23 6.40 -0.16 2.73
CA TYR A 23 6.22 -1.58 2.94
C TYR A 23 5.25 -1.78 4.10
N ILE A 24 4.60 -2.93 4.12
CA ILE A 24 3.66 -3.25 5.16
C ILE A 24 4.36 -4.11 6.21
N LYS A 25 4.07 -3.85 7.47
CA LYS A 25 4.67 -4.61 8.55
C LYS A 25 3.92 -5.90 8.80
N GLU A 26 4.62 -6.87 9.35
CA GLU A 26 4.00 -8.15 9.64
C GLU A 26 2.95 -8.03 10.71
N ASP A 27 3.09 -7.05 11.57
CA ASP A 27 2.13 -6.84 12.65
C ASP A 27 0.81 -6.30 12.15
N ALA A 28 0.76 -5.83 10.91
CA ALA A 28 -0.45 -5.26 10.38
C ALA A 28 -1.53 -6.33 10.25
N PRO A 29 -2.81 -5.94 10.42
CA PRO A 29 -3.89 -6.90 10.24
C PRO A 29 -3.99 -7.34 8.79
N LYS A 30 -4.70 -8.45 8.62
CA LYS A 30 -4.87 -9.01 7.30
C LYS A 30 -5.47 -8.01 6.33
N GLU A 31 -6.41 -7.23 6.81
CA GLU A 31 -7.07 -6.25 5.96
C GLU A 31 -6.10 -5.21 5.46
N ALA A 32 -5.20 -4.79 6.33
CA ALA A 32 -4.19 -3.81 5.92
C ALA A 32 -3.24 -4.39 4.90
N LYS A 33 -2.87 -5.64 5.08
CA LYS A 33 -1.97 -6.30 4.14
C LYS A 33 -2.61 -6.45 2.78
N GLU A 34 -3.87 -6.79 2.76
CA GLU A 34 -4.58 -6.92 1.49
C GLU A 34 -4.74 -5.57 0.81
N SER A 35 -5.01 -4.56 1.60
CA SER A 35 -5.12 -3.21 1.06
C SER A 35 -3.81 -2.76 0.45
N PHE A 36 -2.72 -3.04 1.14
CA PHE A 36 -1.40 -2.69 0.62
C PHE A 36 -1.11 -3.40 -0.69
N LYS A 37 -1.50 -4.66 -0.77
CA LYS A 37 -1.29 -5.41 -1.98
C LYS A 37 -2.05 -4.79 -3.14
N LYS A 38 -3.29 -4.40 -2.90
CA LYS A 38 -4.07 -3.74 -3.93
C LYS A 38 -3.44 -2.41 -4.33
N TYR A 39 -2.95 -1.69 -3.35
CA TYR A 39 -2.30 -0.43 -3.62
C TYR A 39 -1.09 -0.63 -4.54
N GLN A 40 -0.31 -1.65 -4.26
CA GLN A 40 0.85 -1.93 -5.08
C GLN A 40 0.47 -2.25 -6.51
N GLU A 41 -0.58 -3.03 -6.67
CA GLU A 41 -1.02 -3.37 -8.02
C GLU A 41 -1.55 -2.15 -8.75
N GLN A 42 -2.25 -1.30 -8.04
CA GLN A 42 -2.79 -0.10 -8.65
C GLN A 42 -1.68 0.85 -9.09
N THR A 43 -0.69 1.04 -8.25
CA THR A 43 0.40 1.93 -8.62
C THR A 43 1.28 1.31 -9.71
N LYS A 44 1.37 0.01 -9.73
CA LYS A 44 2.12 -0.68 -10.76
C LYS A 44 1.49 -0.46 -12.12
N ASN A 45 0.19 -0.60 -12.19
CA ASN A 45 -0.53 -0.35 -13.42
C ASN A 45 -0.43 1.10 -13.84
N TYR A 46 -0.46 1.95 -12.86
CA TYR A 46 -0.36 3.38 -13.10
C TYR A 46 0.97 3.73 -13.75
N LYS A 47 2.02 3.14 -13.23
CA LYS A 47 3.35 3.35 -13.76
C LYS A 47 3.45 2.89 -15.19
N HIS A 48 2.80 1.79 -15.46
CA HIS A 48 2.82 1.21 -16.79
C HIS A 48 2.22 2.16 -17.82
N TYR A 49 1.36 2.98 -17.36
CA TYR A 49 0.63 3.90 -18.19
C TYR A 49 1.52 5.01 -18.73
N VAL A 50 2.51 5.35 -17.96
CA VAL A 50 3.42 6.40 -18.33
C VAL A 50 4.51 5.87 -19.22
#